data_c2f5df59543a06273bb18e929bc58c03
#
_entry.id   c2f5df59543a06273bb18e929bc58c03
#
_cell.length_a   1.000
_cell.length_b   1.000
_cell.length_c   1.000
_cell.angle_alpha   90.00
_cell.angle_beta   90.00
_cell.angle_gamma   90.00
#
_symmetry.space_group_name_H-M   'P 1'
#
loop_
_entity.id
_entity.type
_entity.pdbx_description
1 polymer ?
#
loop_
_entity_poly.entity_id
_entity_poly.type
_entity_poly.pdbx_seq_one_letter_code
_entity_poly.pdbx_strand_id
1 'polypeptide(L)'
;MGDLLSESSLRYLLPLFERLERRTLRRADRVNVVSAGFLPHMHKVLPEQSVRTFTNGIDDEFLQVNFLKSESDRSQLPLIVYAGNIGEGQGLHRVVPYAAKRLEGKARFRIIGDGGRRAQLEHGLAETGTKNVDLLPPVPRSELFEHYRDADIMFLHLNDHSAFQKVLPSKIFEYAATGKQILAGVAGYAAEFLLSEVPGVELFTPCNPGAMADAAERLLNIGQVVGRETFCKRYARESIMREFAKDILALGKSS
;
A
#
# COMPACT_ATOMS: atom_id res chain seq x y z
N MET A 1 4.49 -2.24 17.50
CA MET A 1 3.74 -2.81 18.64
C MET A 1 3.39 -1.76 19.70
N GLY A 2 4.31 -0.87 20.08
CA GLY A 2 4.07 0.19 21.06
C GLY A 2 2.87 1.07 20.74
N ASP A 3 2.73 1.54 19.50
CA ASP A 3 1.63 2.42 19.09
C ASP A 3 0.24 1.76 19.22
N LEU A 4 0.12 0.45 18.90
CA LEU A 4 -1.13 -0.29 19.08
C LEU A 4 -1.45 -0.58 20.56
N LEU A 5 -0.43 -0.81 21.38
CA LEU A 5 -0.60 -1.03 22.81
C LEU A 5 -0.96 0.25 23.56
N SER A 6 -0.45 1.42 23.11
CA SER A 6 -0.78 2.71 23.74
C SER A 6 -2.26 3.06 23.63
N GLU A 7 -2.94 2.57 22.59
CA GLU A 7 -4.38 2.75 22.34
C GLU A 7 -5.25 1.62 22.95
N SER A 8 -4.63 0.63 23.59
CA SER A 8 -5.32 -0.54 24.16
C SER A 8 -5.42 -0.50 25.67
N SER A 9 -6.31 -1.33 26.24
CA SER A 9 -6.41 -1.55 27.69
C SER A 9 -5.14 -2.16 28.31
N LEU A 10 -4.18 -2.60 27.47
CA LEU A 10 -2.90 -3.20 27.89
C LEU A 10 -1.74 -2.21 27.95
N ARG A 11 -2.01 -0.90 27.92
CA ARG A 11 -0.99 0.17 27.96
C ARG A 11 -0.03 0.07 29.15
N TYR A 12 -0.45 -0.52 30.27
CA TYR A 12 0.39 -0.71 31.46
C TYR A 12 1.52 -1.72 31.24
N LEU A 13 1.42 -2.58 30.22
CA LEU A 13 2.49 -3.51 29.83
C LEU A 13 3.51 -2.89 28.86
N LEU A 14 3.28 -1.68 28.38
CA LEU A 14 4.15 -0.99 27.42
C LEU A 14 5.62 -0.95 27.85
N PRO A 15 5.98 -0.58 29.12
CA PRO A 15 7.38 -0.55 29.55
C PRO A 15 8.08 -1.93 29.49
N LEU A 16 7.32 -2.99 29.75
CA LEU A 16 7.83 -4.36 29.65
C LEU A 16 8.14 -4.73 28.19
N PHE A 17 7.22 -4.41 27.26
CA PHE A 17 7.42 -4.66 25.84
C PHE A 17 8.59 -3.85 25.27
N GLU A 18 8.73 -2.57 25.65
CA GLU A 18 9.87 -1.72 25.24
C GLU A 18 11.21 -2.26 25.74
N ARG A 19 11.23 -2.79 26.98
CA ARG A 19 12.44 -3.42 27.54
C ARG A 19 12.79 -4.72 26.80
N LEU A 20 11.80 -5.54 26.47
CA LEU A 20 11.98 -6.76 25.72
C LEU A 20 12.46 -6.48 24.30
N GLU A 21 11.81 -5.53 23.61
CA GLU A 21 12.20 -5.05 22.28
C GLU A 21 13.66 -4.61 22.27
N ARG A 22 14.02 -3.68 23.19
CA ARG A 22 15.40 -3.19 23.31
C ARG A 22 16.41 -4.31 23.56
N ARG A 23 16.07 -5.25 24.46
CA ARG A 23 16.96 -6.39 24.77
C ARG A 23 17.13 -7.32 23.57
N THR A 24 16.08 -7.56 22.82
CA THR A 24 16.10 -8.44 21.64
C THR A 24 16.88 -7.79 20.50
N LEU A 25 16.56 -6.54 20.17
CA LEU A 25 17.19 -5.81 19.07
C LEU A 25 18.70 -5.61 19.29
N ARG A 26 19.13 -5.34 20.54
CA ARG A 26 20.56 -5.15 20.87
C ARG A 26 21.41 -6.43 20.77
N ARG A 27 20.79 -7.59 20.59
CA ARG A 27 21.50 -8.86 20.36
C ARG A 27 21.76 -9.16 18.89
N ALA A 28 21.14 -8.38 18.00
CA ALA A 28 21.34 -8.52 16.57
C ALA A 28 22.54 -7.68 16.12
N ASP A 29 23.41 -8.23 15.31
CA ASP A 29 24.53 -7.50 14.70
C ASP A 29 24.01 -6.46 13.69
N ARG A 30 22.86 -6.74 13.07
CA ARG A 30 22.21 -5.87 12.11
C ARG A 30 20.68 -6.01 12.19
N VAL A 31 19.98 -4.90 12.07
CA VAL A 31 18.51 -4.87 11.98
C VAL A 31 18.12 -4.25 10.63
N ASN A 32 17.29 -4.95 9.87
CA ASN A 32 16.67 -4.42 8.67
C ASN A 32 15.25 -3.97 8.96
N VAL A 33 14.89 -2.76 8.51
CA VAL A 33 13.51 -2.28 8.45
C VAL A 33 13.04 -2.21 7.01
N VAL A 34 11.84 -2.71 6.73
CA VAL A 34 11.25 -2.69 5.39
C VAL A 34 10.64 -1.32 5.02
N SER A 35 10.45 -0.47 6.02
CA SER A 35 9.98 0.91 5.87
C SER A 35 10.88 1.86 6.65
N ALA A 36 11.44 2.87 5.99
CA ALA A 36 12.25 3.87 6.65
C ALA A 36 11.46 4.74 7.65
N GLY A 37 10.12 4.71 7.61
CA GLY A 37 9.28 5.31 8.63
C GLY A 37 9.52 4.77 10.06
N PHE A 38 10.16 3.59 10.18
CA PHE A 38 10.56 3.04 11.47
C PHE A 38 11.94 3.52 11.95
N LEU A 39 12.77 4.14 11.10
CA LEU A 39 14.12 4.57 11.47
C LEU A 39 14.17 5.47 12.71
N PRO A 40 13.28 6.49 12.88
CA PRO A 40 13.29 7.33 14.07
C PRO A 40 13.07 6.55 15.37
N HIS A 41 12.29 5.46 15.33
CA HIS A 41 12.12 4.57 16.48
C HIS A 41 13.37 3.70 16.69
N MET A 42 13.89 3.10 15.63
CA MET A 42 15.06 2.22 15.70
C MET A 42 16.30 2.94 16.24
N HIS A 43 16.56 4.19 15.79
CA HIS A 43 17.71 4.98 16.23
C HIS A 43 17.65 5.39 17.72
N LYS A 44 16.47 5.36 18.35
CA LYS A 44 16.36 5.53 19.81
C LYS A 44 16.82 4.29 20.60
N VAL A 45 16.83 3.13 19.97
CA VAL A 45 17.09 1.83 20.61
C VAL A 45 18.46 1.28 20.24
N LEU A 46 18.91 1.52 19.01
CA LEU A 46 20.11 0.97 18.37
C LEU A 46 21.03 2.07 17.84
N PRO A 47 22.35 1.81 17.76
CA PRO A 47 23.25 2.65 16.99
C PRO A 47 22.83 2.71 15.52
N GLU A 48 22.98 3.89 14.90
CA GLU A 48 22.55 4.13 13.51
C GLU A 48 23.19 3.14 12.51
N GLN A 49 24.48 2.84 12.68
CA GLN A 49 25.21 1.90 11.83
C GLN A 49 24.70 0.45 11.90
N SER A 50 23.93 0.10 12.93
CA SER A 50 23.35 -1.25 13.08
C SER A 50 21.99 -1.39 12.37
N VAL A 51 21.44 -0.31 11.82
CA VAL A 51 20.13 -0.33 11.15
C VAL A 51 20.31 -0.12 9.64
N ARG A 52 19.60 -0.90 8.86
CA ARG A 52 19.52 -0.80 7.39
C ARG A 52 18.07 -0.75 6.94
N THR A 53 17.87 -0.26 5.72
CA THR A 53 16.55 -0.26 5.09
C THR A 53 16.64 -0.99 3.75
N PHE A 54 16.06 -2.19 3.72
CA PHE A 54 15.83 -2.93 2.49
C PHE A 54 14.34 -3.24 2.41
N THR A 55 13.67 -2.58 1.50
CA THR A 55 12.21 -2.69 1.34
C THR A 55 11.81 -3.96 0.56
N ASN A 56 10.51 -4.23 0.45
CA ASN A 56 10.02 -5.46 -0.21
C ASN A 56 10.33 -5.53 -1.71
N GLY A 57 10.30 -4.38 -2.41
CA GLY A 57 10.53 -4.31 -3.85
C GLY A 57 9.42 -4.92 -4.72
N ILE A 58 9.67 -4.93 -6.02
CA ILE A 58 8.78 -5.42 -7.07
C ILE A 58 9.19 -6.84 -7.43
N ASP A 59 8.24 -7.77 -7.41
CA ASP A 59 8.46 -9.14 -7.91
C ASP A 59 8.70 -9.13 -9.42
N ASP A 60 9.60 -9.99 -9.90
CA ASP A 60 10.00 -10.08 -11.31
C ASP A 60 8.81 -10.32 -12.25
N GLU A 61 7.79 -11.07 -11.80
CA GLU A 61 6.58 -11.31 -12.56
C GLU A 61 5.86 -10.00 -12.97
N PHE A 62 5.86 -8.98 -12.09
CA PHE A 62 5.29 -7.66 -12.41
C PHE A 62 6.12 -6.89 -13.43
N LEU A 63 7.44 -7.13 -13.48
CA LEU A 63 8.33 -6.46 -14.41
C LEU A 63 8.23 -7.04 -15.84
N GLN A 64 7.72 -8.28 -15.98
CA GLN A 64 7.60 -9.00 -17.24
C GLN A 64 6.23 -8.80 -17.91
N VAL A 65 5.22 -8.35 -17.18
CA VAL A 65 3.85 -8.19 -17.68
C VAL A 65 3.65 -6.80 -18.27
N ASN A 66 3.07 -6.75 -19.47
CA ASN A 66 2.56 -5.50 -20.03
C ASN A 66 1.14 -5.25 -19.49
N PHE A 67 0.98 -4.18 -18.72
CA PHE A 67 -0.30 -3.75 -18.15
C PHE A 67 -1.02 -2.68 -18.98
N LEU A 68 -0.58 -2.39 -20.20
CA LEU A 68 -1.29 -1.46 -21.08
C LEU A 68 -2.66 -2.01 -21.45
N LYS A 69 -3.67 -1.17 -21.32
CA LYS A 69 -5.05 -1.49 -21.68
C LYS A 69 -5.21 -1.41 -23.20
N SER A 70 -6.01 -2.31 -23.79
CA SER A 70 -6.36 -2.24 -25.20
C SER A 70 -7.22 -1.01 -25.51
N GLU A 71 -7.09 -0.43 -26.70
CA GLU A 71 -7.91 0.72 -27.12
C GLU A 71 -9.40 0.38 -27.18
N SER A 72 -9.75 -0.86 -27.52
CA SER A 72 -11.14 -1.34 -27.55
C SER A 72 -11.83 -1.29 -26.19
N ASP A 73 -11.07 -1.36 -25.09
CA ASP A 73 -11.62 -1.39 -23.73
C ASP A 73 -11.86 0.00 -23.14
N ARG A 74 -11.46 1.04 -23.85
CA ARG A 74 -11.62 2.45 -23.42
C ARG A 74 -13.03 3.01 -23.58
N SER A 75 -13.95 2.26 -24.17
CA SER A 75 -15.36 2.69 -24.37
C SER A 75 -16.21 2.66 -23.07
N GLN A 76 -15.71 2.02 -22.02
CA GLN A 76 -16.38 1.90 -20.73
C GLN A 76 -15.94 3.00 -19.74
N LEU A 77 -16.76 3.21 -18.70
CA LEU A 77 -16.35 4.07 -17.58
C LEU A 77 -15.03 3.60 -16.97
N PRO A 78 -14.13 4.52 -16.60
CA PRO A 78 -12.87 4.20 -15.95
C PRO A 78 -13.02 3.26 -14.77
N LEU A 79 -12.09 2.32 -14.61
CA LEU A 79 -12.11 1.27 -13.60
C LEU A 79 -11.03 1.53 -12.53
N ILE A 80 -11.48 1.67 -11.29
CA ILE A 80 -10.63 1.81 -10.10
C ILE A 80 -10.53 0.42 -9.45
N VAL A 81 -9.31 -0.12 -9.32
CA VAL A 81 -9.08 -1.49 -8.82
C VAL A 81 -8.32 -1.47 -7.50
N TYR A 82 -8.86 -2.20 -6.53
CA TYR A 82 -8.19 -2.60 -5.31
C TYR A 82 -8.06 -4.13 -5.26
N ALA A 83 -6.91 -4.63 -4.84
CA ALA A 83 -6.74 -6.04 -4.56
C ALA A 83 -5.94 -6.27 -3.28
N GLY A 84 -6.50 -7.02 -2.34
CA GLY A 84 -5.84 -7.33 -1.08
C GLY A 84 -6.77 -7.66 0.07
N ASN A 85 -6.23 -7.61 1.29
CA ASN A 85 -7.00 -7.84 2.51
C ASN A 85 -8.07 -6.76 2.70
N ILE A 86 -9.31 -7.17 3.03
CA ILE A 86 -10.42 -6.28 3.40
C ILE A 86 -10.55 -6.28 4.93
N GLY A 87 -9.49 -5.80 5.59
CA GLY A 87 -9.38 -5.79 7.04
C GLY A 87 -9.53 -4.39 7.64
N GLU A 88 -9.43 -4.33 8.98
CA GLU A 88 -9.47 -3.06 9.71
C GLU A 88 -8.33 -2.13 9.27
N GLY A 89 -7.13 -2.68 9.08
CA GLY A 89 -5.96 -1.89 8.69
C GLY A 89 -6.10 -1.19 7.34
N GLN A 90 -6.91 -1.74 6.43
CA GLN A 90 -7.19 -1.15 5.12
C GLN A 90 -8.41 -0.21 5.15
N GLY A 91 -9.34 -0.37 6.08
CA GLY A 91 -10.46 0.55 6.31
C GLY A 91 -11.37 0.83 5.11
N LEU A 92 -11.47 -0.09 4.14
CA LEU A 92 -12.23 0.11 2.89
C LEU A 92 -13.71 0.38 3.14
N HIS A 93 -14.30 -0.28 4.15
CA HIS A 93 -15.68 -0.09 4.57
C HIS A 93 -16.01 1.34 4.99
N ARG A 94 -15.00 2.15 5.35
CA ARG A 94 -15.15 3.55 5.76
C ARG A 94 -15.20 4.52 4.57
N VAL A 95 -14.60 4.17 3.44
CA VAL A 95 -14.42 5.11 2.32
C VAL A 95 -15.15 4.68 1.06
N VAL A 96 -15.08 3.39 0.68
CA VAL A 96 -15.55 2.91 -0.63
C VAL A 96 -17.07 3.13 -0.83
N PRO A 97 -17.98 2.79 0.12
CA PRO A 97 -19.42 2.94 -0.13
C PRO A 97 -19.84 4.35 -0.53
N TYR A 98 -19.38 5.34 0.21
CA TYR A 98 -19.78 6.73 -0.02
C TYR A 98 -19.03 7.38 -1.19
N ALA A 99 -17.72 7.08 -1.37
CA ALA A 99 -16.96 7.63 -2.48
C ALA A 99 -17.43 7.02 -3.82
N ALA A 100 -17.67 5.71 -3.87
CA ALA A 100 -18.19 5.07 -5.07
C ALA A 100 -19.61 5.57 -5.41
N LYS A 101 -20.47 5.79 -4.43
CA LYS A 101 -21.79 6.38 -4.63
C LYS A 101 -21.71 7.75 -5.29
N ARG A 102 -20.79 8.60 -4.85
CA ARG A 102 -20.57 9.94 -5.44
C ARG A 102 -20.01 9.87 -6.87
N LEU A 103 -19.32 8.80 -7.20
CA LEU A 103 -18.70 8.56 -8.51
C LEU A 103 -19.57 7.70 -9.45
N GLU A 104 -20.84 7.41 -9.11
CA GLU A 104 -21.78 6.73 -10.02
C GLU A 104 -21.91 7.51 -11.34
N GLY A 105 -21.84 6.80 -12.46
CA GLY A 105 -21.82 7.39 -13.80
C GLY A 105 -20.49 7.99 -14.23
N LYS A 106 -19.47 8.07 -13.34
CA LYS A 106 -18.13 8.61 -13.65
C LYS A 106 -17.04 7.54 -13.60
N ALA A 107 -17.14 6.58 -12.69
CA ALA A 107 -16.18 5.49 -12.53
C ALA A 107 -16.84 4.22 -12.01
N ARG A 108 -16.19 3.08 -12.27
CA ARG A 108 -16.52 1.78 -11.67
C ARG A 108 -15.42 1.40 -10.70
N PHE A 109 -15.77 0.58 -9.72
CA PHE A 109 -14.84 0.03 -8.76
C PHE A 109 -14.82 -1.50 -8.86
N ARG A 110 -13.63 -2.10 -8.70
CA ARG A 110 -13.46 -3.54 -8.54
C ARG A 110 -12.60 -3.77 -7.31
N ILE A 111 -13.22 -4.35 -6.28
CA ILE A 111 -12.57 -4.66 -5.00
C ILE A 111 -12.40 -6.17 -4.93
N ILE A 112 -11.14 -6.64 -4.93
CA ILE A 112 -10.79 -8.06 -4.98
C ILE A 112 -10.14 -8.45 -3.66
N GLY A 113 -10.71 -9.42 -2.96
CA GLY A 113 -10.13 -9.91 -1.73
C GLY A 113 -11.13 -10.36 -0.69
N ASP A 114 -10.60 -10.63 0.50
CA ASP A 114 -11.37 -11.03 1.67
C ASP A 114 -10.74 -10.45 2.93
N GLY A 115 -11.42 -10.58 4.07
CA GLY A 115 -10.93 -10.13 5.36
C GLY A 115 -12.02 -9.77 6.35
N GLY A 116 -11.62 -9.50 7.58
CA GLY A 116 -12.53 -9.33 8.71
C GLY A 116 -13.51 -8.14 8.62
N ARG A 117 -13.38 -7.28 7.62
CA ARG A 117 -14.27 -6.13 7.38
C ARG A 117 -15.05 -6.24 6.05
N ARG A 118 -15.02 -7.40 5.39
CA ARG A 118 -15.78 -7.62 4.15
C ARG A 118 -17.29 -7.45 4.37
N ALA A 119 -17.86 -8.05 5.41
CA ALA A 119 -19.28 -7.92 5.72
C ALA A 119 -19.72 -6.47 5.97
N GLN A 120 -18.87 -5.66 6.65
CA GLN A 120 -19.14 -4.24 6.85
C GLN A 120 -19.06 -3.45 5.55
N LEU A 121 -18.17 -3.80 4.64
CA LEU A 121 -18.10 -3.21 3.31
C LEU A 121 -19.36 -3.53 2.50
N GLU A 122 -19.78 -4.79 2.45
CA GLU A 122 -21.02 -5.23 1.78
C GLU A 122 -22.26 -4.51 2.34
N HIS A 123 -22.35 -4.41 3.66
CA HIS A 123 -23.44 -3.67 4.33
C HIS A 123 -23.45 -2.19 3.93
N GLY A 124 -22.30 -1.51 3.97
CA GLY A 124 -22.19 -0.10 3.58
C GLY A 124 -22.54 0.15 2.10
N LEU A 125 -22.17 -0.77 1.21
CA LEU A 125 -22.54 -0.69 -0.22
C LEU A 125 -24.08 -0.84 -0.40
N ALA A 126 -24.71 -1.74 0.35
CA ALA A 126 -26.16 -1.93 0.33
C ALA A 126 -26.90 -0.73 0.93
N GLU A 127 -26.43 -0.20 2.07
CA GLU A 127 -27.01 0.96 2.76
C GLU A 127 -26.97 2.24 1.88
N THR A 128 -25.85 2.47 1.19
CA THR A 128 -25.71 3.61 0.26
C THR A 128 -26.42 3.39 -1.08
N GLY A 129 -26.88 2.17 -1.36
CA GLY A 129 -27.44 1.78 -2.66
C GLY A 129 -26.45 1.96 -3.81
N THR A 130 -25.16 1.74 -3.55
CA THR A 130 -24.05 1.87 -4.52
C THR A 130 -24.10 0.72 -5.54
N LYS A 131 -24.07 1.05 -6.84
CA LYS A 131 -24.23 0.06 -7.93
C LYS A 131 -23.02 -0.10 -8.82
N ASN A 132 -21.99 0.72 -8.65
CA ASN A 132 -20.79 0.76 -9.48
C ASN A 132 -19.59 0.07 -8.81
N VAL A 133 -19.83 -0.85 -7.88
CA VAL A 133 -18.77 -1.60 -7.17
C VAL A 133 -18.98 -3.11 -7.38
N ASP A 134 -17.99 -3.74 -8.01
CA ASP A 134 -17.85 -5.20 -8.11
C ASP A 134 -16.99 -5.68 -6.92
N LEU A 135 -17.55 -6.49 -6.04
CA LEU A 135 -16.84 -7.07 -4.90
C LEU A 135 -16.56 -8.55 -5.16
N LEU A 136 -15.32 -8.87 -5.51
CA LEU A 136 -14.87 -10.21 -5.88
C LEU A 136 -14.16 -10.93 -4.72
N PRO A 137 -14.19 -12.27 -4.68
CA PRO A 137 -13.35 -13.04 -3.77
C PRO A 137 -11.86 -12.91 -4.15
N PRO A 138 -10.93 -13.41 -3.31
CA PRO A 138 -9.54 -13.56 -3.69
C PRO A 138 -9.40 -14.41 -4.96
N VAL A 139 -8.55 -13.98 -5.88
CA VAL A 139 -8.28 -14.66 -7.15
C VAL A 139 -6.83 -15.12 -7.23
N PRO A 140 -6.51 -16.13 -8.06
CA PRO A 140 -5.14 -16.51 -8.37
C PRO A 140 -4.34 -15.35 -8.96
N ARG A 141 -3.00 -15.37 -8.80
CA ARG A 141 -2.12 -14.27 -9.25
C ARG A 141 -2.20 -14.00 -10.76
N SER A 142 -2.37 -15.05 -11.57
CA SER A 142 -2.54 -14.92 -13.02
C SER A 142 -3.79 -14.11 -13.39
N GLU A 143 -4.91 -14.38 -12.73
CA GLU A 143 -6.16 -13.65 -12.91
C GLU A 143 -6.07 -12.22 -12.36
N LEU A 144 -5.31 -12.02 -11.27
CA LEU A 144 -5.05 -10.70 -10.71
C LEU A 144 -4.35 -9.77 -11.71
N PHE A 145 -3.43 -10.30 -12.53
CA PHE A 145 -2.78 -9.52 -13.58
C PHE A 145 -3.76 -9.03 -14.65
N GLU A 146 -4.78 -9.84 -15.02
CA GLU A 146 -5.83 -9.40 -15.92
C GLU A 146 -6.63 -8.23 -15.30
N HIS A 147 -7.01 -8.34 -14.03
CA HIS A 147 -7.69 -7.25 -13.34
C HIS A 147 -6.84 -5.96 -13.27
N TYR A 148 -5.52 -6.09 -13.09
CA TYR A 148 -4.61 -4.94 -13.12
C TYR A 148 -4.45 -4.37 -14.53
N ARG A 149 -4.50 -5.20 -15.58
CA ARG A 149 -4.50 -4.73 -16.98
C ARG A 149 -5.75 -3.93 -17.30
N ASP A 150 -6.93 -4.41 -16.84
CA ASP A 150 -8.21 -3.73 -17.01
C ASP A 150 -8.30 -2.39 -16.29
N ALA A 151 -7.55 -2.22 -15.20
CA ALA A 151 -7.58 -1.03 -14.37
C ALA A 151 -7.16 0.22 -15.14
N ASP A 152 -7.78 1.34 -14.84
CA ASP A 152 -7.33 2.68 -15.21
C ASP A 152 -6.59 3.32 -14.02
N ILE A 153 -7.07 3.06 -12.80
CA ILE A 153 -6.52 3.60 -11.55
C ILE A 153 -6.36 2.45 -10.55
N MET A 154 -5.19 2.34 -9.93
CA MET A 154 -4.95 1.43 -8.81
C MET A 154 -5.30 2.13 -7.50
N PHE A 155 -6.05 1.47 -6.63
CA PHE A 155 -6.50 2.04 -5.36
C PHE A 155 -5.77 1.42 -4.16
N LEU A 156 -5.22 2.27 -3.31
CA LEU A 156 -4.55 1.92 -2.06
C LEU A 156 -5.16 2.68 -0.89
N HIS A 157 -5.42 2.01 0.23
CA HIS A 157 -5.88 2.67 1.44
C HIS A 157 -5.32 2.01 2.69
N LEU A 158 -4.93 2.83 3.66
CA LEU A 158 -4.64 2.44 5.04
C LEU A 158 -5.54 3.26 5.97
N ASN A 159 -5.95 2.64 7.06
CA ASN A 159 -6.70 3.31 8.12
C ASN A 159 -5.86 4.43 8.78
N ASP A 160 -6.50 5.37 9.44
CA ASP A 160 -5.92 6.58 10.04
C ASP A 160 -5.24 6.35 11.42
N HIS A 161 -5.01 5.08 11.81
CA HIS A 161 -4.31 4.78 13.05
C HIS A 161 -2.84 5.23 13.01
N SER A 162 -2.35 5.75 14.13
CA SER A 162 -0.97 6.25 14.30
C SER A 162 0.10 5.22 13.91
N ALA A 163 -0.15 3.93 14.14
CA ALA A 163 0.74 2.84 13.77
C ALA A 163 1.01 2.77 12.26
N PHE A 164 0.05 3.15 11.42
CA PHE A 164 0.19 3.10 9.96
C PHE A 164 1.00 4.24 9.36
N GLN A 165 1.25 5.30 10.11
CA GLN A 165 2.07 6.43 9.63
C GLN A 165 3.53 6.06 9.34
N LYS A 166 4.02 4.94 9.89
CA LYS A 166 5.39 4.43 9.69
C LYS A 166 5.47 3.31 8.65
N VAL A 167 4.33 2.80 8.21
CA VAL A 167 4.26 1.63 7.32
C VAL A 167 4.43 2.04 5.86
N LEU A 168 5.21 1.25 5.11
CA LEU A 168 5.26 1.31 3.66
C LEU A 168 4.60 0.03 3.11
N PRO A 169 3.37 0.09 2.58
CA PRO A 169 2.67 -1.07 2.06
C PRO A 169 3.37 -1.65 0.83
N SER A 170 3.54 -2.98 0.78
CA SER A 170 4.15 -3.66 -0.39
C SER A 170 3.38 -3.43 -1.68
N LYS A 171 2.08 -3.22 -1.61
CA LYS A 171 1.20 -2.89 -2.74
C LYS A 171 1.63 -1.66 -3.54
N ILE A 172 2.33 -0.71 -2.91
CA ILE A 172 2.88 0.46 -3.61
C ILE A 172 3.81 0.01 -4.75
N PHE A 173 4.65 -1.00 -4.50
CA PHE A 173 5.61 -1.50 -5.49
C PHE A 173 4.90 -2.22 -6.64
N GLU A 174 3.93 -3.09 -6.33
CA GLU A 174 3.11 -3.79 -7.32
C GLU A 174 2.33 -2.79 -8.18
N TYR A 175 1.64 -1.83 -7.57
CA TYR A 175 0.82 -0.84 -8.28
C TYR A 175 1.68 0.12 -9.12
N ALA A 176 2.82 0.55 -8.59
CA ALA A 176 3.76 1.37 -9.35
C ALA A 176 4.29 0.63 -10.59
N ALA A 177 4.56 -0.68 -10.49
CA ALA A 177 5.04 -1.49 -11.60
C ALA A 177 4.01 -1.61 -12.75
N THR A 178 2.71 -1.45 -12.49
CA THR A 178 1.68 -1.45 -13.54
C THR A 178 1.74 -0.23 -14.46
N GLY A 179 2.41 0.85 -14.08
CA GLY A 179 2.40 2.13 -14.80
C GLY A 179 1.06 2.88 -14.72
N LYS A 180 0.05 2.33 -14.03
CA LYS A 180 -1.27 2.95 -13.86
C LYS A 180 -1.21 4.09 -12.84
N GLN A 181 -2.14 5.05 -12.93
CA GLN A 181 -2.34 6.05 -11.89
C GLN A 181 -2.68 5.39 -10.56
N ILE A 182 -2.33 6.03 -9.45
CA ILE A 182 -2.58 5.52 -8.10
C ILE A 182 -3.40 6.52 -7.30
N LEU A 183 -4.56 6.08 -6.84
CA LEU A 183 -5.38 6.77 -5.85
C LEU A 183 -5.02 6.23 -4.47
N ALA A 184 -4.45 7.04 -3.59
CA ALA A 184 -3.93 6.55 -2.33
C ALA A 184 -4.44 7.33 -1.11
N GLY A 185 -5.18 6.66 -0.23
CA GLY A 185 -5.56 7.14 1.09
C GLY A 185 -4.57 6.66 2.14
N VAL A 186 -3.45 7.37 2.26
CA VAL A 186 -2.36 7.04 3.19
C VAL A 186 -1.80 8.31 3.83
N ALA A 187 -1.11 8.16 4.97
CA ALA A 187 -0.47 9.26 5.68
C ALA A 187 0.97 8.90 6.08
N GLY A 188 1.71 9.87 6.62
CA GLY A 188 3.06 9.68 7.11
C GLY A 188 4.03 9.22 6.02
N TYR A 189 4.90 8.27 6.35
CA TYR A 189 5.98 7.84 5.46
C TYR A 189 5.49 7.29 4.10
N ALA A 190 4.35 6.59 4.07
CA ALA A 190 3.81 6.09 2.79
C ALA A 190 3.40 7.24 1.86
N ALA A 191 2.82 8.31 2.40
CA ALA A 191 2.46 9.50 1.62
C ALA A 191 3.71 10.23 1.10
N GLU A 192 4.71 10.45 1.95
CA GLU A 192 6.00 11.04 1.57
C GLU A 192 6.69 10.25 0.47
N PHE A 193 6.76 8.92 0.63
CA PHE A 193 7.35 8.01 -0.34
C PHE A 193 6.64 8.07 -1.70
N LEU A 194 5.30 8.02 -1.70
CA LEU A 194 4.53 8.08 -2.95
C LEU A 194 4.76 9.40 -3.68
N LEU A 195 4.73 10.53 -2.99
CA LEU A 195 4.94 11.84 -3.60
C LEU A 195 6.36 12.03 -4.16
N SER A 196 7.38 11.46 -3.49
CA SER A 196 8.78 11.62 -3.90
C SER A 196 9.24 10.63 -4.97
N GLU A 197 8.71 9.40 -4.95
CA GLU A 197 9.26 8.30 -5.75
C GLU A 197 8.33 7.84 -6.90
N VAL A 198 7.02 8.10 -6.79
CA VAL A 198 6.03 7.51 -7.71
C VAL A 198 5.23 8.61 -8.42
N PRO A 199 5.54 8.92 -9.69
CA PRO A 199 4.74 9.89 -10.45
C PRO A 199 3.32 9.34 -10.72
N GLY A 200 2.35 10.23 -10.94
CA GLY A 200 0.96 9.86 -11.25
C GLY A 200 0.18 9.32 -10.04
N VAL A 201 0.41 9.90 -8.88
CA VAL A 201 -0.31 9.59 -7.63
C VAL A 201 -1.16 10.78 -7.21
N GLU A 202 -2.39 10.50 -6.82
CA GLU A 202 -3.24 11.44 -6.08
C GLU A 202 -3.46 10.92 -4.66
N LEU A 203 -3.09 11.72 -3.70
CA LEU A 203 -3.31 11.42 -2.29
C LEU A 203 -4.62 12.01 -1.80
N PHE A 204 -5.24 11.31 -0.85
CA PHE A 204 -6.35 11.85 -0.08
C PHE A 204 -6.22 11.50 1.40
N THR A 205 -6.86 12.27 2.27
CA THR A 205 -6.86 12.03 3.72
C THR A 205 -7.47 10.67 4.02
N PRO A 206 -6.76 9.76 4.71
CA PRO A 206 -7.30 8.46 5.08
C PRO A 206 -8.68 8.55 5.74
N CYS A 207 -9.51 7.56 5.46
CA CYS A 207 -10.86 7.45 6.01
C CYS A 207 -11.82 8.60 5.66
N ASN A 208 -11.47 9.45 4.70
CA ASN A 208 -12.33 10.54 4.21
C ASN A 208 -12.89 10.21 2.82
N PRO A 209 -14.16 9.77 2.69
CA PRO A 209 -14.74 9.37 1.41
C PRO A 209 -14.94 10.55 0.46
N GLY A 210 -15.19 11.76 0.98
CA GLY A 210 -15.29 12.97 0.15
C GLY A 210 -13.97 13.31 -0.52
N ALA A 211 -12.89 13.32 0.26
CA ALA A 211 -11.54 13.55 -0.26
C ALA A 211 -11.10 12.45 -1.25
N MET A 212 -11.51 11.19 -1.02
CA MET A 212 -11.29 10.10 -1.97
C MET A 212 -11.96 10.38 -3.32
N ALA A 213 -13.22 10.80 -3.32
CA ALA A 213 -13.95 11.09 -4.54
C ALA A 213 -13.35 12.29 -5.29
N ASP A 214 -12.97 13.38 -4.59
CA ASP A 214 -12.30 14.53 -5.19
C ASP A 214 -10.96 14.16 -5.85
N ALA A 215 -10.16 13.35 -5.18
CA ALA A 215 -8.88 12.85 -5.70
C ALA A 215 -9.09 11.94 -6.93
N ALA A 216 -10.07 11.04 -6.88
CA ALA A 216 -10.43 10.22 -8.03
C ALA A 216 -10.86 11.06 -9.24
N GLU A 217 -11.69 12.09 -9.06
CA GLU A 217 -12.11 13.00 -10.14
C GLU A 217 -10.92 13.71 -10.78
N ARG A 218 -9.90 14.11 -10.01
CA ARG A 218 -8.67 14.70 -10.58
C ARG A 218 -7.92 13.69 -11.47
N LEU A 219 -7.76 12.44 -11.03
CA LEU A 219 -7.12 11.39 -11.83
C LEU A 219 -7.90 11.08 -13.11
N LEU A 220 -9.22 11.00 -13.05
CA LEU A 220 -10.08 10.74 -14.22
C LEU A 220 -9.90 11.79 -15.32
N ASN A 221 -9.60 13.03 -14.97
CA ASN A 221 -9.37 14.12 -15.91
C ASN A 221 -7.96 14.06 -16.55
N ILE A 222 -6.97 13.42 -15.92
CA ILE A 222 -5.61 13.34 -16.43
C ILE A 222 -5.45 12.20 -17.45
N GLY A 223 -6.10 11.05 -17.22
CA GLY A 223 -6.27 9.95 -18.16
C GLY A 223 -4.99 9.29 -18.71
N GLN A 224 -3.85 9.36 -18.04
CA GLN A 224 -2.56 8.89 -18.58
C GLN A 224 -1.97 7.71 -17.82
N VAL A 225 -1.35 6.81 -18.60
CA VAL A 225 -0.38 5.83 -18.09
C VAL A 225 0.94 6.56 -17.84
N VAL A 226 1.54 6.35 -16.69
CA VAL A 226 2.79 7.02 -16.28
C VAL A 226 3.96 6.06 -16.40
N GLY A 227 4.99 6.43 -17.18
CA GLY A 227 6.24 5.68 -17.28
C GLY A 227 6.97 5.68 -15.93
N ARG A 228 7.33 4.48 -15.45
CA ARG A 228 8.00 4.28 -14.15
C ARG A 228 9.20 3.36 -14.25
N GLU A 229 9.88 3.37 -15.40
CA GLU A 229 11.03 2.50 -15.68
C GLU A 229 12.15 2.69 -14.67
N THR A 230 12.43 3.93 -14.27
CA THR A 230 13.45 4.25 -13.26
C THR A 230 13.06 3.69 -11.90
N PHE A 231 11.79 3.84 -11.51
CA PHE A 231 11.25 3.27 -10.28
C PHE A 231 11.36 1.74 -10.30
N CYS A 232 10.92 1.10 -11.38
CA CYS A 232 10.96 -0.36 -11.54
C CYS A 232 12.39 -0.90 -11.44
N LYS A 233 13.37 -0.25 -12.09
CA LYS A 233 14.79 -0.64 -12.00
C LYS A 233 15.34 -0.50 -10.58
N ARG A 234 15.02 0.61 -9.91
CA ARG A 234 15.51 0.89 -8.55
C ARG A 234 14.93 -0.07 -7.52
N TYR A 235 13.65 -0.39 -7.66
CA TYR A 235 12.90 -1.19 -6.68
C TYR A 235 12.64 -2.63 -7.14
N ALA A 236 13.33 -3.14 -8.17
CA ALA A 236 13.31 -4.57 -8.51
C ALA A 236 13.77 -5.40 -7.29
N ARG A 237 12.97 -6.40 -6.89
CA ARG A 237 13.26 -7.22 -5.70
C ARG A 237 14.62 -7.89 -5.77
N GLU A 238 14.98 -8.41 -6.93
CA GLU A 238 16.30 -9.02 -7.13
C GLU A 238 17.44 -8.07 -6.79
N SER A 239 17.35 -6.81 -7.24
CA SER A 239 18.38 -5.80 -6.96
C SER A 239 18.47 -5.48 -5.45
N ILE A 240 17.32 -5.31 -4.78
CA ILE A 240 17.25 -5.07 -3.34
C ILE A 240 17.84 -6.27 -2.56
N MET A 241 17.46 -7.49 -2.92
CA MET A 241 17.95 -8.69 -2.24
C MET A 241 19.44 -8.94 -2.46
N ARG A 242 19.97 -8.56 -3.63
CA ARG A 242 21.42 -8.60 -3.90
C ARG A 242 22.20 -7.66 -2.98
N GLU A 243 21.74 -6.43 -2.81
CA GLU A 243 22.36 -5.48 -1.88
C GLU A 243 22.21 -5.90 -0.42
N PHE A 244 21.04 -6.45 -0.05
CA PHE A 244 20.83 -7.01 1.29
C PHE A 244 21.78 -8.17 1.57
N ALA A 245 21.95 -9.09 0.62
CA ALA A 245 22.91 -10.20 0.75
C ALA A 245 24.35 -9.71 0.91
N LYS A 246 24.78 -8.66 0.18
CA LYS A 246 26.11 -8.05 0.35
C LYS A 246 26.29 -7.47 1.75
N ASP A 247 25.27 -6.80 2.30
CA ASP A 247 25.34 -6.24 3.66
C ASP A 247 25.50 -7.34 4.71
N ILE A 248 24.77 -8.46 4.57
CA ILE A 248 24.90 -9.62 5.47
C ILE A 248 26.29 -10.25 5.37
N LEU A 249 26.80 -10.46 4.15
CA LEU A 249 28.12 -11.05 3.94
C LEU A 249 29.27 -10.18 4.49
N ALA A 250 29.07 -8.86 4.52
CA ALA A 250 30.05 -7.93 5.09
C ALA A 250 30.17 -8.09 6.61
N LEU A 251 29.13 -8.50 7.32
CA LEU A 251 29.17 -8.77 8.77
C LEU A 251 30.08 -9.96 9.10
N GLY A 252 29.99 -11.03 8.30
CA GLY A 252 30.82 -12.24 8.52
C GLY A 252 32.33 -12.03 8.27
N LYS A 253 32.74 -10.93 7.63
CA LYS A 253 34.15 -10.58 7.41
C LYS A 253 34.72 -9.69 8.51
N SER A 254 33.89 -9.16 9.38
CA SER A 254 34.25 -8.24 10.47
C SER A 254 34.32 -8.93 11.83
N SER A 255 34.01 -10.22 11.89
CA SER A 255 34.12 -11.11 13.04
C SER A 255 35.38 -11.96 12.92
#